data_8cee24f178d5875869d210eb2cb5dc39
#
_entry.id   8cee24f178d5875869d210eb2cb5dc39
#
_cell.length_a   1.000
_cell.length_b   1.000
_cell.length_c   1.000
_cell.angle_alpha   90.00
_cell.angle_beta   90.00
_cell.angle_gamma   90.00
#
_symmetry.space_group_name_H-M   'P 1'
#
loop_
_entity.id
_entity.type
_entity.pdbx_description
1 polymer ?
#
loop_
_entity_poly.entity_id
_entity_poly.type
_entity_poly.pdbx_seq_one_letter_code
_entity_poly.pdbx_strand_id
1 'polypeptide(L)'
;MTFVEERDKAITDAVVNDNWEGVRAYMNKYGFPSSSDTVMKVGIYKAAQYCTDIPEDVKTLAMQKCVKMGFSPFIRPIAEGSENHDD
;
A
#
# COMPACT_ATOMS: atom_id res chain seq x y z
N MET A 1 -1.86 -20.69 4.33
CA MET A 1 -1.82 -19.23 4.52
C MET A 1 -3.13 -18.61 4.08
N THR A 2 -3.68 -17.74 4.89
CA THR A 2 -4.92 -17.06 4.53
C THR A 2 -4.63 -15.92 3.56
N PHE A 3 -5.69 -15.42 2.93
CA PHE A 3 -5.60 -14.23 2.05
C PHE A 3 -4.94 -13.06 2.77
N VAL A 4 -5.36 -12.80 4.02
CA VAL A 4 -4.84 -11.68 4.80
C VAL A 4 -3.36 -11.87 5.13
N GLU A 5 -2.97 -13.07 5.51
CA GLU A 5 -1.56 -13.36 5.81
C GLU A 5 -0.68 -13.19 4.57
N GLU A 6 -1.15 -13.66 3.42
CA GLU A 6 -0.40 -13.48 2.17
C GLU A 6 -0.28 -12.00 1.80
N ARG A 7 -1.37 -11.25 1.99
CA ARG A 7 -1.37 -9.82 1.73
C ARG A 7 -0.33 -9.11 2.60
N ASP A 8 -0.37 -9.37 3.91
CA ASP A 8 0.53 -8.69 4.83
C ASP A 8 1.98 -9.06 4.58
N LYS A 9 2.24 -10.31 4.22
CA LYS A 9 3.59 -10.74 3.86
C LYS A 9 4.08 -10.04 2.60
N ALA A 10 3.23 -9.98 1.58
CA ALA A 10 3.61 -9.34 0.32
C ALA A 10 3.89 -7.84 0.54
N ILE A 11 3.07 -7.17 1.33
CA ILE A 11 3.26 -5.75 1.63
C ILE A 11 4.56 -5.55 2.41
N THR A 12 4.80 -6.33 3.44
CA THR A 12 6.00 -6.22 4.26
C THR A 12 7.26 -6.46 3.44
N ASP A 13 7.28 -7.53 2.64
CA ASP A 13 8.43 -7.84 1.80
C ASP A 13 8.70 -6.73 0.79
N ALA A 14 7.64 -6.15 0.24
CA ALA A 14 7.79 -5.06 -0.72
C ALA A 14 8.37 -3.81 -0.05
N VAL A 15 7.87 -3.46 1.13
CA VAL A 15 8.31 -2.25 1.84
C VAL A 15 9.75 -2.40 2.32
N VAL A 16 10.08 -3.53 2.90
CA VAL A 16 11.39 -3.74 3.54
C VAL A 16 12.46 -4.14 2.52
N ASN A 17 12.11 -5.02 1.59
CA ASN A 17 13.09 -5.64 0.68
C ASN A 17 12.90 -5.24 -0.78
N ASP A 18 11.97 -4.35 -1.08
CA ASP A 18 11.63 -3.94 -2.44
C ASP A 18 11.25 -5.14 -3.31
N ASN A 19 10.57 -6.12 -2.72
CA ASN A 19 10.15 -7.33 -3.43
C ASN A 19 8.83 -7.09 -4.16
N TRP A 20 8.90 -6.38 -5.27
CA TRP A 20 7.70 -6.04 -6.06
C TRP A 20 7.22 -7.20 -6.91
N GLU A 21 8.10 -8.15 -7.21
CA GLU A 21 7.68 -9.38 -7.89
C GLU A 21 6.69 -10.16 -7.05
N GLY A 22 6.92 -10.21 -5.73
CA GLY A 22 6.00 -10.87 -4.81
C GLY A 22 4.63 -10.23 -4.81
N VAL A 23 4.58 -8.90 -4.88
CA VAL A 23 3.32 -8.17 -4.96
C VAL A 23 2.58 -8.50 -6.26
N ARG A 24 3.29 -8.51 -7.39
CA ARG A 24 2.66 -8.83 -8.66
C ARG A 24 2.15 -10.26 -8.70
N ALA A 25 2.89 -11.20 -8.12
CA ALA A 25 2.43 -12.58 -8.02
C ALA A 25 1.16 -12.68 -7.18
N TYR A 26 1.11 -11.95 -6.07
CA TYR A 26 -0.07 -11.89 -5.21
C TYR A 26 -1.27 -11.32 -5.98
N MET A 27 -1.06 -10.22 -6.68
CA MET A 27 -2.12 -9.58 -7.46
C MET A 27 -2.65 -10.51 -8.54
N ASN A 28 -1.75 -11.20 -9.24
CA ASN A 28 -2.16 -12.17 -10.27
C ASN A 28 -2.97 -13.31 -9.67
N LYS A 29 -2.53 -13.81 -8.52
CA LYS A 29 -3.19 -14.95 -7.88
C LYS A 29 -4.64 -14.62 -7.52
N TYR A 30 -4.89 -13.38 -7.10
CA TYR A 30 -6.21 -12.98 -6.63
C TYR A 30 -6.98 -12.13 -7.64
N GLY A 31 -6.48 -12.04 -8.87
CA GLY A 31 -7.24 -11.41 -9.96
C GLY A 31 -7.29 -9.89 -9.92
N PHE A 32 -6.33 -9.24 -9.30
CA PHE A 32 -6.29 -7.78 -9.30
C PHE A 32 -5.89 -7.25 -10.67
N PRO A 33 -6.43 -6.10 -11.09
CA PRO A 33 -6.06 -5.51 -12.37
C PRO A 33 -4.59 -5.10 -12.41
N SER A 34 -4.00 -5.16 -13.61
CA SER A 34 -2.65 -4.65 -13.80
C SER A 34 -2.59 -3.15 -13.61
N SER A 35 -1.47 -2.67 -13.10
CA SER A 35 -1.24 -1.25 -12.94
C SER A 35 0.24 -0.94 -13.18
N SER A 36 0.55 0.34 -13.38
CA SER A 36 1.93 0.76 -13.54
C SER A 36 2.69 0.56 -12.23
N ASP A 37 4.03 0.53 -12.32
CA ASP A 37 4.86 0.38 -11.13
C ASP A 37 4.57 1.47 -10.10
N THR A 38 4.45 2.71 -10.54
CA THR A 38 4.18 3.84 -9.63
C THR A 38 2.86 3.64 -8.90
N VAL A 39 1.80 3.32 -9.63
CA VAL A 39 0.47 3.12 -9.02
C VAL A 39 0.51 1.96 -8.04
N MET A 40 1.15 0.86 -8.42
CA MET A 40 1.27 -0.31 -7.56
C MET A 40 2.01 0.03 -6.27
N LYS A 41 3.16 0.69 -6.38
CA LYS A 41 3.97 1.02 -5.21
C LYS A 41 3.25 1.96 -4.26
N VAL A 42 2.66 3.03 -4.80
CA VAL A 42 1.92 3.99 -3.98
C VAL A 42 0.74 3.29 -3.30
N GLY A 43 0.03 2.44 -4.03
CA GLY A 43 -1.09 1.69 -3.46
C GLY A 43 -0.68 0.80 -2.30
N ILE A 44 0.47 0.11 -2.45
CA ILE A 44 0.99 -0.75 -1.39
C ILE A 44 1.41 0.05 -0.16
N TYR A 45 2.10 1.17 -0.35
CA TYR A 45 2.51 2.02 0.77
C TYR A 45 1.30 2.55 1.54
N LYS A 46 0.25 2.95 0.82
CA LYS A 46 -0.99 3.41 1.46
C LYS A 46 -1.69 2.27 2.19
N ALA A 47 -1.77 1.10 1.56
CA ALA A 47 -2.42 -0.07 2.17
C ALA A 47 -1.74 -0.46 3.47
N ALA A 48 -0.42 -0.34 3.56
CA ALA A 48 0.32 -0.69 4.76
C ALA A 48 -0.18 0.08 5.99
N GLN A 49 -0.66 1.32 5.80
CA GLN A 49 -1.12 2.14 6.91
C GLN A 49 -2.41 1.62 7.54
N TYR A 50 -3.16 0.81 6.80
CA TYR A 50 -4.48 0.33 7.23
C TYR A 50 -4.50 -1.15 7.60
N CYS A 51 -3.37 -1.84 7.49
CA CYS A 51 -3.29 -3.26 7.82
C CYS A 51 -2.85 -3.41 9.27
N THR A 52 -3.72 -3.95 10.12
CA THR A 52 -3.48 -3.97 11.56
C THR A 52 -2.31 -4.85 11.98
N ASP A 53 -2.02 -5.89 11.21
CA ASP A 53 -0.98 -6.86 11.58
C ASP A 53 0.40 -6.51 11.04
N ILE A 54 0.53 -5.40 10.32
CA ILE A 54 1.83 -4.93 9.84
C ILE A 54 2.50 -4.13 10.95
N PRO A 55 3.77 -4.44 11.29
CA PRO A 55 4.48 -3.73 12.36
C PRO A 55 4.58 -2.23 12.12
N GLU A 56 4.63 -1.45 13.18
CA GLU A 56 4.67 0.00 13.09
C GLU A 56 5.91 0.52 12.37
N ASP A 57 7.06 -0.14 12.56
CA ASP A 57 8.28 0.29 11.88
C ASP A 57 8.16 0.10 10.37
N VAL A 58 7.47 -0.95 9.92
CA VAL A 58 7.21 -1.19 8.50
C VAL A 58 6.25 -0.12 7.96
N LYS A 59 5.21 0.22 8.72
CA LYS A 59 4.28 1.28 8.34
C LYS A 59 5.00 2.62 8.19
N THR A 60 5.88 2.94 9.13
CA THR A 60 6.66 4.18 9.08
C THR A 60 7.56 4.21 7.85
N LEU A 61 8.22 3.10 7.55
CA LEU A 61 9.06 3.00 6.37
C LEU A 61 8.26 3.18 5.09
N ALA A 62 7.08 2.55 5.02
CA ALA A 62 6.18 2.69 3.88
C ALA A 62 5.75 4.15 3.70
N MET A 63 5.42 4.82 4.80
CA MET A 63 5.05 6.23 4.77
C MET A 63 6.18 7.08 4.19
N GLN A 64 7.41 6.86 4.68
CA GLN A 64 8.57 7.62 4.22
C GLN A 64 8.82 7.40 2.74
N LYS A 65 8.72 6.17 2.28
CA LYS A 65 8.94 5.85 0.86
C LYS A 65 7.86 6.48 -0.02
N CYS A 66 6.63 6.49 0.43
CA CYS A 66 5.51 7.09 -0.30
C CYS A 66 5.70 8.60 -0.46
N VAL A 67 6.05 9.27 0.64
CA VAL A 67 6.30 10.72 0.62
C VAL A 67 7.49 11.04 -0.28
N LYS A 68 8.52 10.21 -0.27
CA LYS A 68 9.67 10.38 -1.13
C LYS A 68 9.32 10.31 -2.61
N MET A 69 8.28 9.55 -2.95
CA MET A 69 7.77 9.49 -4.31
C MET A 69 6.88 10.67 -4.66
N GLY A 70 6.56 11.53 -3.70
CA GLY A 70 5.73 12.71 -3.92
C GLY A 70 4.25 12.50 -3.69
N PHE A 71 3.87 11.45 -2.96
CA PHE A 71 2.46 11.13 -2.73
C PHE A 71 2.13 11.11 -1.25
N SER A 72 0.86 11.39 -0.93
CA SER A 72 0.38 11.26 0.43
C SER A 72 0.33 9.76 0.81
N PRO A 73 0.80 9.41 2.02
CA PRO A 73 0.78 8.00 2.45
C PRO A 73 -0.59 7.51 2.90
N PHE A 74 -1.59 8.38 2.93
CA PHE A 74 -2.91 8.03 3.44
C PHE A 74 -3.95 8.02 2.33
N ILE A 75 -4.95 7.15 2.48
CA ILE A 75 -6.11 7.16 1.60
C ILE A 75 -7.06 8.24 2.11
N ARG A 76 -7.40 9.18 1.25
CA ARG A 76 -8.25 10.29 1.64
C ARG A 76 -9.72 9.87 1.54
N PRO A 77 -10.50 10.01 2.61
CA PRO A 77 -11.93 9.71 2.54
C PRO A 77 -12.64 10.65 1.57
N ILE A 78 -13.60 10.11 0.86
CA ILE A 78 -14.36 10.89 -0.13
C ILE A 78 -15.11 12.03 0.55
N ALA A 79 -15.66 11.77 1.73
CA ALA A 79 -16.43 12.79 2.46
C ALA A 79 -15.60 14.01 2.83
N GLU A 80 -14.32 13.82 3.08
CA GLU A 80 -13.41 14.93 3.36
C GLU A 80 -13.16 15.75 2.12
N GLY A 81 -13.09 15.09 1.01
CA GLY A 81 -12.81 15.78 -0.23
C GLY A 81 -13.89 16.76 -0.59
N SER A 82 -15.04 16.54 -0.07
CA SER A 82 -16.13 17.46 -0.31
C SER A 82 -16.01 18.69 0.53
N GLU A 83 -15.25 18.70 1.31
CA GLU A 83 -15.19 19.47 1.88
C GLU A 83 -14.77 20.42 1.56
N ASN A 84 -14.64 19.53 1.25
CA ASN A 84 -14.61 20.12 1.03
C ASN A 84 -14.52 20.88 0.83
N HIS A 85 -14.54 20.86 0.92
CA HIS A 85 -14.77 21.45 0.84
C HIS A 85 -14.90 22.17 0.89
N ASP A 86 -14.79 22.17 1.02
CA ASP A 86 -15.16 22.75 1.11
C ASP A 86 -15.43 23.28 1.22
N ASP A 87 -15.67 23.57 1.46
CA ASP A 87 -16.14 23.77 1.55
C ASP A 87 -16.30 24.15 1.75
#